data_716a3b2844d30401d284086b75ab31c5
#
_entry.id   716a3b2844d30401d284086b75ab31c5
#
_cell.length_a   1.000
_cell.length_b   1.000
_cell.length_c   1.000
_cell.angle_alpha   90.00
_cell.angle_beta   90.00
_cell.angle_gamma   90.00
#
_symmetry.space_group_name_H-M   'P 1'
#
loop_
_entity.id
_entity.type
_entity.pdbx_description
1 polymer ?
#
loop_
_entity_poly.entity_id
_entity_poly.type
_entity_poly.pdbx_seq_one_letter_code
_entity_poly.pdbx_strand_id
1 'polypeptide(L)' 'MALTDDVKELIEEALPGSTVEVIDEGGGDHLRVNVAAPQFEGQSLIEQHRLVKSAVRERSDTGELHSLSIKTSVPD' A
#
# COMPACT_ATOMS: atom_id res chain seq x y z
N MET A 1 6.99 -2.71 -16.22
CA MET A 1 6.12 -3.34 -15.21
C MET A 1 4.94 -2.42 -14.90
N ALA A 2 3.82 -2.96 -14.55
CA ALA A 2 2.65 -2.16 -14.22
C ALA A 2 2.83 -1.46 -12.87
N LEU A 3 2.22 -0.29 -12.70
CA LEU A 3 2.26 0.45 -11.44
C LEU A 3 1.71 -0.39 -10.27
N THR A 4 0.69 -1.23 -10.53
CA THR A 4 0.12 -2.12 -9.51
C THR A 4 1.16 -3.10 -8.98
N ASP A 5 2.00 -3.65 -9.84
CA ASP A 5 3.06 -4.58 -9.44
C ASP A 5 4.14 -3.86 -8.62
N ASP A 6 4.50 -2.64 -9.04
CA ASP A 6 5.50 -1.85 -8.33
C ASP A 6 5.03 -1.47 -6.93
N VAL A 7 3.78 -1.05 -6.80
CA VAL A 7 3.19 -0.68 -5.50
C VAL A 7 3.14 -1.89 -4.57
N LYS A 8 2.70 -3.03 -5.07
CA LYS A 8 2.65 -4.26 -4.29
C LYS A 8 4.03 -4.64 -3.77
N GLU A 9 5.02 -4.61 -4.64
CA GLU A 9 6.39 -4.98 -4.28
C GLU A 9 6.96 -4.04 -3.23
N LEU A 10 6.76 -2.74 -3.38
CA LEU A 10 7.22 -1.75 -2.41
C LEU A 10 6.62 -1.97 -1.01
N ILE A 11 5.33 -2.27 -0.96
CA ILE A 11 4.66 -2.52 0.31
C ILE A 11 5.15 -3.82 0.94
N GLU A 12 5.29 -4.86 0.15
CA GLU A 12 5.79 -6.16 0.65
C GLU A 12 7.21 -6.06 1.18
N GLU A 13 8.05 -5.25 0.55
CA GLU A 13 9.42 -5.03 1.03
C GLU A 13 9.45 -4.24 2.34
N ALA A 14 8.59 -3.23 2.46
CA ALA A 14 8.53 -2.40 3.67
C ALA A 14 7.91 -3.14 4.85
N LEU A 15 6.99 -4.06 4.58
CA LEU A 15 6.25 -4.81 5.59
C LEU A 15 6.40 -6.31 5.35
N PRO A 16 7.55 -6.91 5.71
CA PRO A 16 7.77 -8.34 5.51
C PRO A 16 6.69 -9.18 6.19
N GLY A 17 6.22 -10.19 5.50
CA GLY A 17 5.15 -11.07 5.98
C GLY A 17 3.76 -10.51 5.75
N SER A 18 3.63 -9.37 5.08
CA SER A 18 2.34 -8.80 4.74
C SER A 18 1.70 -9.51 3.55
N THR A 19 0.36 -9.45 3.50
CA THR A 19 -0.41 -9.85 2.32
C THR A 19 -0.95 -8.57 1.70
N VAL A 20 -0.61 -8.34 0.44
CA VAL A 20 -0.96 -7.11 -0.27
C VAL A 20 -1.79 -7.43 -1.50
N GLU A 21 -2.93 -6.77 -1.63
CA GLU A 21 -3.75 -6.81 -2.83
C GLU A 21 -3.85 -5.40 -3.37
N VAL A 22 -3.54 -5.23 -4.65
CA VAL A 22 -3.61 -3.93 -5.31
C VAL A 22 -4.65 -4.01 -6.43
N ILE A 23 -5.59 -3.08 -6.41
CA ILE A 23 -6.69 -3.03 -7.37
C ILE A 23 -6.60 -1.72 -8.13
N ASP A 24 -6.60 -1.79 -9.46
CA ASP A 24 -6.67 -0.61 -10.32
C ASP A 24 -8.14 -0.18 -10.43
N GLU A 25 -8.45 1.00 -9.93
CA GLU A 25 -9.82 1.53 -9.93
C GLU A 25 -10.12 2.40 -11.16
N GLY A 26 -9.14 2.55 -12.06
CA GLY A 26 -9.34 3.27 -13.31
C GLY A 26 -8.11 4.10 -13.67
N GLY A 27 -7.76 4.08 -14.96
CA GLY A 27 -6.68 4.88 -15.50
C GLY A 27 -5.26 4.49 -15.13
N GLY A 28 -5.07 3.47 -14.29
CA GLY A 28 -3.75 3.00 -13.87
C GLY A 28 -3.07 3.87 -12.81
N ASP A 29 -3.69 4.97 -12.41
CA ASP A 29 -3.14 5.89 -11.41
C ASP A 29 -4.05 6.10 -10.20
N HIS A 30 -5.22 5.45 -10.21
CA HIS A 30 -6.15 5.41 -9.08
C HIS A 30 -6.19 3.99 -8.54
N LEU A 31 -5.48 3.75 -7.45
CA LEU A 31 -5.32 2.41 -6.92
C LEU A 31 -5.96 2.26 -5.55
N ARG A 32 -6.46 1.07 -5.29
CA ARG A 32 -6.85 0.65 -3.94
C ARG A 32 -5.88 -0.43 -3.48
N VAL A 33 -5.39 -0.32 -2.27
CA VAL A 33 -4.55 -1.36 -1.67
C VAL A 33 -5.20 -1.89 -0.42
N ASN A 34 -5.23 -3.21 -0.31
CA ASN A 34 -5.65 -3.92 0.90
C ASN A 34 -4.40 -4.57 1.46
N VAL A 35 -3.98 -4.18 2.66
CA VAL A 35 -2.75 -4.65 3.28
C VAL A 35 -3.06 -5.28 4.61
N ALA A 36 -2.74 -6.55 4.75
CA ALA A 36 -2.79 -7.26 6.03
C ALA A 36 -1.35 -7.51 6.48
N ALA A 37 -0.96 -6.92 7.61
CA ALA A 37 0.43 -7.00 8.08
C ALA A 37 0.49 -7.19 9.58
N PRO A 38 1.35 -8.09 10.08
CA PRO A 38 1.52 -8.28 11.51
C PRO A 38 2.06 -7.02 12.21
N GLN A 39 2.77 -6.17 11.48
CA GLN A 39 3.30 -4.91 12.00
C GLN A 39 2.21 -3.92 12.41
N PHE A 40 0.98 -4.12 11.94
CA PHE A 40 -0.12 -3.22 12.25
C PHE A 40 -0.72 -3.47 13.63
N GLU A 41 -0.41 -4.58 14.26
CA GLU A 41 -0.92 -4.90 15.59
C GLU A 41 -0.50 -3.83 16.60
N GLY A 42 -1.48 -3.31 17.33
CA GLY A 42 -1.21 -2.28 18.34
C GLY A 42 -1.06 -0.87 17.78
N GLN A 43 -1.14 -0.69 16.45
CA GLN A 43 -1.03 0.63 15.85
C GLN A 43 -2.39 1.23 15.53
N SER A 44 -2.48 2.56 15.65
CA SER A 44 -3.69 3.28 15.25
C SER A 44 -3.88 3.19 13.73
N LEU A 45 -5.09 3.47 13.26
CA LEU A 45 -5.39 3.47 11.83
C LEU A 45 -4.52 4.48 11.07
N ILE A 46 -4.29 5.65 11.67
CA ILE A 46 -3.43 6.68 11.07
C ILE A 46 -2.01 6.17 10.91
N GLU A 47 -1.46 5.50 11.93
CA GLU A 47 -0.11 4.93 11.88
C GLU A 47 0.00 3.85 10.81
N GLN A 48 -1.01 2.99 10.71
CA GLN A 48 -1.06 1.94 9.70
C GLN A 48 -1.02 2.55 8.29
N HIS A 49 -1.83 3.58 8.06
CA HIS A 49 -1.86 4.27 6.76
C HIS A 49 -0.54 4.97 6.46
N ARG A 50 0.11 5.53 7.46
CA ARG A 50 1.43 6.17 7.28
C ARG A 50 2.49 5.18 6.83
N LEU A 51 2.47 3.98 7.38
CA LEU A 51 3.40 2.93 6.98
C LEU A 51 3.23 2.57 5.50
N VAL A 52 1.99 2.42 5.06
CA VAL A 52 1.71 2.11 3.65
C VAL A 52 2.11 3.28 2.75
N LYS A 53 1.75 4.49 3.10
CA LYS A 53 2.11 5.68 2.33
C LYS A 53 3.61 5.86 2.22
N SER A 54 4.33 5.61 3.30
CA SER A 54 5.79 5.69 3.31
C SER A 54 6.41 4.67 2.37
N ALA A 55 5.84 3.48 2.30
CA ALA A 55 6.32 2.42 1.41
C ALA A 55 6.19 2.79 -0.06
N VAL A 56 5.13 3.51 -0.43
CA VAL A 56 4.86 3.87 -1.84
C VAL A 56 5.25 5.30 -2.17
N ARG A 57 5.88 5.99 -1.25
CA ARG A 57 6.20 7.41 -1.37
C ARG A 57 6.95 7.77 -2.66
N GLU A 58 7.88 6.93 -3.06
CA GLU A 58 8.66 7.15 -4.28
C GLU A 58 7.76 7.31 -5.50
N ARG A 59 6.73 6.48 -5.62
CA ARG A 59 5.79 6.55 -6.75
C ARG A 59 4.86 7.75 -6.64
N SER A 60 4.45 8.12 -5.44
CA SER A 60 3.62 9.32 -5.22
C SER A 60 4.38 10.59 -5.56
N ASP A 61 5.66 10.66 -5.18
CA ASP A 61 6.50 11.83 -5.40
C ASP A 61 6.80 12.05 -6.89
N THR A 62 6.82 11.00 -7.70
CA THR A 62 7.04 11.12 -9.14
C THR A 62 5.78 11.51 -9.92
N GLY A 63 4.64 11.55 -9.26
CA GLY A 63 3.37 11.86 -9.89
C GLY A 63 2.73 10.70 -10.64
N GLU A 64 3.30 9.51 -10.55
CA GLU A 64 2.76 8.31 -11.19
C GLU A 64 1.50 7.81 -10.51
N LEU A 65 1.35 8.12 -9.22
CA LEU A 65 0.24 7.66 -8.41
C LEU A 65 -0.56 8.88 -7.92
N HIS A 66 -1.71 9.13 -8.53
CA HIS A 66 -2.54 10.29 -8.22
C HIS A 66 -3.47 10.07 -7.04
N SER A 67 -3.98 8.86 -6.87
CA SER A 67 -4.93 8.56 -5.83
C SER A 67 -4.68 7.15 -5.29
N LEU A 68 -4.61 7.05 -3.97
CA LEU A 68 -4.39 5.78 -3.30
C LEU A 68 -5.39 5.63 -2.16
N SER A 69 -6.28 4.66 -2.30
CA SER A 69 -7.18 4.25 -1.22
C SER A 69 -6.54 3.10 -0.45
N ILE A 70 -6.42 3.25 0.85
CA ILE A 70 -5.71 2.29 1.70
C ILE A 70 -6.67 1.63 2.67
N LYS A 71 -6.66 0.30 2.70
CA LYS A 71 -7.38 -0.48 3.69
C LYS A 71 -6.38 -1.40 4.37
N THR A 72 -6.33 -1.36 5.69
CA THR A 72 -5.37 -2.12 6.48
C THR A 72 -6.05 -3.05 7.44
N SER A 73 -5.37 -4.15 7.77
CA SER A 73 -5.85 -5.11 8.75
C SER A 73 -4.68 -5.87 9.35
N VAL A 74 -4.93 -6.56 10.45
CA VAL A 74 -3.96 -7.45 11.06
C VAL A 74 -4.35 -8.88 10.65
N PRO A 75 -3.41 -9.69 10.14
CA PRO A 75 -3.74 -11.07 9.78
C PRO A 75 -4.07 -11.89 11.01
N ASP A 76 -4.97 -12.82 10.83
CA ASP A 76 -5.37 -13.76 11.89
C ASP A 76 -4.27 -14.76 12.21
#